data_fd14b75bc2422712f5e1711a7a9c8a2f
#
_entry.id   fd14b75bc2422712f5e1711a7a9c8a2f
#
_cell.length_a   1.000
_cell.length_b   1.000
_cell.length_c   1.000
_cell.angle_alpha   90.00
_cell.angle_beta   90.00
_cell.angle_gamma   90.00
#
_symmetry.space_group_name_H-M   'P 1'
#
loop_
_entity.id
_entity.type
_entity.pdbx_description
1 polymer ?
#
loop_
_entity_poly.entity_id
_entity_poly.type
_entity_poly.pdbx_seq_one_letter_code
_entity_poly.pdbx_strand_id
1 'polypeptide(L)'
;MNKNEKHKRKNKNKKGGQNNPEKNGKKNKFKKGKDFLELQNSEIISRAIELCKSHDGSRVVQKKLDEFNPEEKSQFIQKIKNEILSLSKDIFGNYVIQKILEQNDKELILLIVSSMKFHFYEMSLHMYGCRVVQKLLDLISKEDISIIFSELKDHLARCIEDQNGNHVIQKLIEKLGDYGLGLFVDGVLKNIYDFSIHQYGCRVIQKLLDFVSGENRIRLLKEIYKIIIDLCQDQYGNYVIQHILEIQKGKNCENIFSALTGKVYEMSIHKFASNVIERCLHFGSKIEKDQLIDEVLEKNEKMYNSIISLVKDKFGNYVVQKMMEYSDEEKRKQIIKKILNSKILQKNDGYTKHVLLYIQKLGFDISAQEENSENDSNNNSDDVNNVNNNEIIVNENNEKKVKKIQLTSNNINLNSGKESTYYKVEEKKSYLDNINKNINNNTNKYK
;
A
#
# COMPACT_ATOMS: atom_id res chain seq x y z
N MET A 1 44.41 -26.84 -12.43
CA MET A 1 45.74 -26.38 -11.96
C MET A 1 45.44 -25.46 -10.75
N ASN A 2 45.55 -26.03 -9.57
CA ASN A 2 46.59 -25.87 -8.53
C ASN A 2 46.68 -24.44 -8.00
N LYS A 3 46.72 -24.15 -6.73
CA LYS A 3 46.78 -24.82 -5.40
C LYS A 3 46.69 -23.75 -4.32
N ASN A 4 46.06 -24.13 -3.22
CA ASN A 4 46.25 -23.68 -1.84
C ASN A 4 47.53 -22.89 -1.51
N GLU A 5 47.42 -21.92 -0.59
CA GLU A 5 48.32 -21.89 0.56
C GLU A 5 47.74 -21.10 1.76
N LYS A 6 47.72 -21.81 2.90
CA LYS A 6 47.51 -21.32 4.26
C LYS A 6 48.83 -20.75 4.80
N HIS A 7 48.77 -19.63 5.54
CA HIS A 7 49.82 -19.39 6.53
C HIS A 7 49.29 -18.83 7.85
N LYS A 8 49.37 -19.69 8.86
CA LYS A 8 49.40 -19.34 10.28
C LYS A 8 50.74 -18.72 10.63
N ARG A 9 50.82 -17.69 11.47
CA ARG A 9 51.95 -17.48 12.37
C ARG A 9 51.54 -16.91 13.73
N LYS A 10 52.18 -17.48 14.74
CA LYS A 10 51.99 -17.39 16.18
C LYS A 10 52.66 -16.16 16.84
N ASN A 11 52.12 -15.79 18.01
CA ASN A 11 52.66 -15.09 19.15
C ASN A 11 54.18 -14.92 19.27
N LYS A 12 54.56 -13.71 19.77
CA LYS A 12 55.56 -13.61 20.91
C LYS A 12 55.45 -12.30 21.65
N ASN A 13 55.34 -12.40 22.96
CA ASN A 13 55.48 -11.35 23.98
C ASN A 13 56.84 -10.64 23.91
N LYS A 14 56.85 -9.33 24.26
CA LYS A 14 57.91 -8.78 25.15
C LYS A 14 57.41 -7.52 25.88
N LYS A 15 57.66 -7.55 27.20
CA LYS A 15 57.50 -6.49 28.17
C LYS A 15 58.51 -5.36 27.92
N GLY A 16 58.12 -4.13 28.25
CA GLY A 16 58.99 -3.00 28.38
C GLY A 16 58.19 -1.81 28.94
N GLY A 17 58.32 -1.58 30.25
CA GLY A 17 57.68 -0.45 30.92
C GLY A 17 58.48 0.84 30.71
N GLN A 18 57.75 1.94 30.62
CA GLN A 18 58.27 3.27 31.03
C GLN A 18 57.10 4.14 31.48
N ASN A 19 57.23 4.62 32.71
CA ASN A 19 56.39 5.62 33.38
C ASN A 19 56.40 6.95 32.63
N ASN A 20 55.23 7.60 32.46
CA ASN A 20 55.15 9.04 32.37
C ASN A 20 53.78 9.57 32.86
N PRO A 21 53.72 10.81 33.38
CA PRO A 21 52.88 11.16 34.52
C PRO A 21 51.49 11.65 34.15
N GLU A 22 50.70 11.67 35.18
CA GLU A 22 49.37 12.22 35.36
C GLU A 22 48.99 13.40 34.45
N LYS A 23 48.00 13.17 33.55
CA LYS A 23 47.03 14.19 33.13
C LYS A 23 45.68 13.82 33.72
N ASN A 24 45.36 14.46 34.85
CA ASN A 24 44.02 14.51 35.43
C ASN A 24 43.05 15.17 34.46
N GLY A 25 42.57 14.40 33.50
CA GLY A 25 41.33 14.69 32.76
C GLY A 25 40.20 13.96 33.46
N LYS A 26 39.40 14.65 34.26
CA LYS A 26 38.11 14.14 34.77
C LYS A 26 37.28 13.69 33.61
N LYS A 27 37.41 12.41 33.19
CA LYS A 27 36.42 11.71 32.40
C LYS A 27 35.20 11.48 33.30
N ASN A 28 34.20 12.38 33.21
CA ASN A 28 32.86 12.09 33.73
C ASN A 28 32.39 10.79 33.09
N LYS A 29 32.56 9.67 33.81
CA LYS A 29 31.92 8.41 33.50
C LYS A 29 30.42 8.64 33.76
N PHE A 30 29.63 8.89 32.69
CA PHE A 30 28.20 8.88 32.76
C PHE A 30 27.73 7.52 33.30
N LYS A 31 27.06 7.54 34.45
CA LYS A 31 26.43 6.39 35.08
C LYS A 31 25.20 5.98 34.26
N LYS A 32 24.94 4.67 34.18
CA LYS A 32 23.88 4.09 33.36
C LYS A 32 22.49 4.47 33.85
N GLY A 33 21.58 4.75 32.92
CA GLY A 33 20.11 4.81 32.90
C GLY A 33 19.26 5.02 34.17
N LYS A 34 19.68 4.58 35.36
CA LYS A 34 18.93 4.79 36.61
C LYS A 34 19.06 6.21 37.19
N ASP A 35 20.17 6.88 36.93
CA ASP A 35 20.44 8.19 37.53
C ASP A 35 19.61 9.35 36.90
N PHE A 36 19.07 9.17 35.70
CA PHE A 36 18.30 10.22 35.03
C PHE A 36 16.88 10.41 35.57
N LEU A 37 16.31 9.37 36.19
CA LEU A 37 14.94 9.43 36.75
C LEU A 37 14.85 10.24 38.06
N GLU A 38 15.99 10.45 38.72
CA GLU A 38 16.10 11.18 39.98
C GLU A 38 16.46 12.67 39.79
N LEU A 39 16.70 13.13 38.54
CA LEU A 39 17.08 14.51 38.26
C LEU A 39 15.97 15.48 38.65
N GLN A 40 16.33 16.55 39.34
CA GLN A 40 15.45 17.68 39.62
C GLN A 40 15.12 18.45 38.35
N ASN A 41 13.93 19.07 38.26
CA ASN A 41 13.50 19.83 37.11
C ASN A 41 14.51 20.92 36.70
N SER A 42 15.08 21.62 37.66
CA SER A 42 16.14 22.63 37.43
C SER A 42 17.40 22.05 36.75
N GLU A 43 17.81 20.84 37.12
CA GLU A 43 18.95 20.16 36.49
C GLU A 43 18.62 19.73 35.06
N ILE A 44 17.42 19.22 34.83
CA ILE A 44 16.93 18.86 33.49
C ILE A 44 16.91 20.10 32.58
N ILE A 45 16.41 21.22 33.07
CA ILE A 45 16.37 22.49 32.32
C ILE A 45 17.78 23.00 32.03
N SER A 46 18.72 22.93 33.00
CA SER A 46 20.08 23.37 32.79
C SER A 46 20.84 22.57 31.74
N ARG A 47 20.50 21.26 31.61
CA ARG A 47 21.14 20.31 30.68
C ARG A 47 20.20 19.94 29.49
N ALA A 48 19.19 20.77 29.20
CA ALA A 48 18.12 20.44 28.25
C ALA A 48 18.61 19.91 26.90
N ILE A 49 19.55 20.60 26.25
CA ILE A 49 20.07 20.21 24.93
C ILE A 49 20.80 18.86 24.97
N GLU A 50 21.65 18.67 25.99
CA GLU A 50 22.39 17.41 26.19
C GLU A 50 21.45 16.23 26.41
N LEU A 51 20.45 16.40 27.28
CA LEU A 51 19.47 15.36 27.58
C LEU A 51 18.57 15.05 26.36
N CYS A 52 18.15 16.05 25.61
CA CYS A 52 17.38 15.82 24.38
C CYS A 52 18.12 14.97 23.35
N LYS A 53 19.44 15.08 23.25
CA LYS A 53 20.29 14.34 22.30
C LYS A 53 20.78 12.98 22.86
N SER A 54 20.31 12.54 24.02
CA SER A 54 20.67 11.24 24.59
C SER A 54 19.51 10.27 24.67
N HIS A 55 19.78 8.96 24.53
CA HIS A 55 18.77 7.91 24.54
C HIS A 55 17.87 7.95 25.79
N ASP A 56 18.46 7.91 26.98
CA ASP A 56 17.71 7.87 28.23
C ASP A 56 17.23 9.27 28.65
N GLY A 57 18.06 10.30 28.38
CA GLY A 57 17.71 11.69 28.67
C GLY A 57 16.48 12.16 27.90
N SER A 58 16.36 11.84 26.62
CA SER A 58 15.19 12.24 25.82
C SER A 58 13.88 11.66 26.37
N ARG A 59 13.91 10.42 26.87
CA ARG A 59 12.74 9.78 27.52
C ARG A 59 12.35 10.48 28.82
N VAL A 60 13.35 10.85 29.62
CA VAL A 60 13.11 11.60 30.87
C VAL A 60 12.53 12.98 30.55
N VAL A 61 13.10 13.69 29.57
CA VAL A 61 12.58 14.99 29.12
C VAL A 61 11.14 14.87 28.62
N GLN A 62 10.82 13.87 27.79
CA GLN A 62 9.45 13.66 27.30
C GLN A 62 8.45 13.48 28.45
N LYS A 63 8.82 12.70 29.48
CA LYS A 63 7.98 12.51 30.67
C LYS A 63 7.84 13.81 31.47
N LYS A 64 8.94 14.52 31.69
CA LYS A 64 8.97 15.76 32.48
C LYS A 64 8.22 16.92 31.82
N LEU A 65 8.15 16.95 30.48
CA LEU A 65 7.34 17.93 29.77
C LEU A 65 5.85 17.90 30.16
N ASP A 66 5.33 16.75 30.58
CA ASP A 66 3.94 16.64 31.11
C ASP A 66 3.84 17.07 32.58
N GLU A 67 4.95 17.06 33.35
CA GLU A 67 5.01 17.37 34.77
C GLU A 67 5.43 18.82 35.07
N PHE A 68 6.10 19.51 34.12
CA PHE A 68 6.57 20.88 34.28
C PHE A 68 5.42 21.86 34.53
N ASN A 69 5.63 22.74 35.51
CA ASN A 69 4.77 23.91 35.66
C ASN A 69 5.02 24.91 34.52
N PRO A 70 4.15 25.93 34.32
CA PRO A 70 4.30 26.89 33.20
C PRO A 70 5.63 27.62 33.16
N GLU A 71 6.23 27.94 34.29
CA GLU A 71 7.51 28.65 34.37
C GLU A 71 8.68 27.71 33.98
N GLU A 72 8.72 26.51 34.54
CA GLU A 72 9.71 25.48 34.19
C GLU A 72 9.68 25.14 32.71
N LYS A 73 8.47 25.02 32.15
CA LYS A 73 8.27 24.78 30.73
C LYS A 73 8.80 25.92 29.87
N SER A 74 8.48 27.16 30.24
CA SER A 74 9.01 28.36 29.56
C SER A 74 10.54 28.37 29.60
N GLN A 75 11.15 28.13 30.77
CA GLN A 75 12.60 28.06 30.92
C GLN A 75 13.24 26.95 30.06
N PHE A 76 12.61 25.76 30.02
CA PHE A 76 13.06 24.64 29.18
C PHE A 76 13.03 25.03 27.69
N ILE A 77 11.93 25.59 27.20
CA ILE A 77 11.76 26.04 25.82
C ILE A 77 12.79 27.11 25.46
N GLN A 78 13.05 28.08 26.34
CA GLN A 78 14.09 29.08 26.11
C GLN A 78 15.48 28.48 25.92
N LYS A 79 15.81 27.38 26.62
CA LYS A 79 17.08 26.67 26.47
C LYS A 79 17.22 25.98 25.10
N ILE A 80 16.14 25.44 24.56
CA ILE A 80 16.20 24.64 23.32
C ILE A 80 15.80 25.42 22.07
N LYS A 81 15.23 26.64 22.17
CA LYS A 81 14.62 27.36 21.03
C LYS A 81 15.55 27.51 19.82
N ASN A 82 16.83 27.76 20.02
CA ASN A 82 17.80 27.92 18.95
C ASN A 82 18.28 26.58 18.38
N GLU A 83 17.94 25.46 19.03
CA GLU A 83 18.30 24.11 18.65
C GLU A 83 17.12 23.30 18.09
N ILE A 84 15.94 23.90 17.95
CA ILE A 84 14.73 23.21 17.48
C ILE A 84 14.98 22.50 16.15
N LEU A 85 15.62 23.17 15.18
CA LEU A 85 15.94 22.59 13.88
C LEU A 85 16.93 21.42 13.99
N SER A 86 17.98 21.57 14.79
CA SER A 86 18.98 20.52 15.00
C SER A 86 18.42 19.34 15.79
N LEU A 87 17.60 19.60 16.81
CA LEU A 87 16.91 18.55 17.59
C LEU A 87 15.91 17.79 16.73
N SER A 88 15.23 18.46 15.82
CA SER A 88 14.28 17.80 14.89
C SER A 88 14.97 16.84 13.92
N LYS A 89 16.25 17.04 13.64
CA LYS A 89 17.09 16.13 12.83
C LYS A 89 17.88 15.10 13.68
N ASP A 90 17.81 15.19 15.01
CA ASP A 90 18.53 14.28 15.89
C ASP A 90 17.74 12.99 16.15
N ILE A 91 18.44 11.84 16.29
CA ILE A 91 17.85 10.51 16.49
C ILE A 91 16.95 10.41 17.73
N PHE A 92 17.24 11.19 18.79
CA PHE A 92 16.48 11.20 20.03
C PHE A 92 15.72 12.53 20.22
N GLY A 93 16.32 13.64 19.79
CA GLY A 93 15.77 14.99 19.90
C GLY A 93 14.43 15.14 19.15
N ASN A 94 14.27 14.47 18.01
CA ASN A 94 13.03 14.53 17.25
C ASN A 94 11.80 14.10 18.07
N TYR A 95 11.92 13.13 18.96
CA TYR A 95 10.83 12.69 19.84
C TYR A 95 10.47 13.75 20.88
N VAL A 96 11.46 14.53 21.36
CA VAL A 96 11.20 15.65 22.27
C VAL A 96 10.43 16.76 21.57
N ILE A 97 10.82 17.13 20.33
CA ILE A 97 10.08 18.12 19.54
C ILE A 97 8.66 17.63 19.21
N GLN A 98 8.48 16.37 18.85
CA GLN A 98 7.14 15.78 18.65
C GLN A 98 6.31 15.80 19.93
N LYS A 99 6.92 15.54 21.11
CA LYS A 99 6.25 15.62 22.41
C LYS A 99 5.81 17.03 22.76
N ILE A 100 6.62 18.05 22.42
CA ILE A 100 6.23 19.46 22.57
C ILE A 100 5.02 19.78 21.69
N LEU A 101 5.02 19.31 20.44
CA LEU A 101 3.88 19.50 19.52
C LEU A 101 2.60 18.80 20.03
N GLU A 102 2.71 17.66 20.72
CA GLU A 102 1.56 16.93 21.31
C GLU A 102 0.82 17.73 22.39
N GLN A 103 1.46 18.70 22.99
CA GLN A 103 0.82 19.57 23.97
C GLN A 103 -0.18 20.54 23.34
N ASN A 104 -0.17 20.67 22.01
CA ASN A 104 -1.10 21.49 21.21
C ASN A 104 -1.16 22.97 21.64
N ASP A 105 -0.04 23.49 22.11
CA ASP A 105 0.16 24.88 22.49
C ASP A 105 0.47 25.72 21.25
N LYS A 106 -0.38 26.69 20.93
CA LYS A 106 -0.28 27.50 19.71
C LYS A 106 1.02 28.28 19.61
N GLU A 107 1.51 28.83 20.71
CA GLU A 107 2.74 29.62 20.73
C GLU A 107 3.96 28.73 20.43
N LEU A 108 3.98 27.53 21.03
CA LEU A 108 5.04 26.55 20.78
C LEU A 108 5.00 26.01 19.34
N ILE A 109 3.82 25.78 18.79
CA ILE A 109 3.65 25.36 17.39
C ILE A 109 4.21 26.45 16.47
N LEU A 110 3.83 27.73 16.67
CA LEU A 110 4.35 28.84 15.86
C LEU A 110 5.86 29.05 16.01
N LEU A 111 6.40 28.83 17.21
CA LEU A 111 7.85 28.85 17.43
C LEU A 111 8.56 27.77 16.60
N ILE A 112 7.99 26.56 16.59
CA ILE A 112 8.57 25.45 15.81
C ILE A 112 8.44 25.72 14.31
N VAL A 113 7.28 26.21 13.80
CA VAL A 113 7.10 26.62 12.40
C VAL A 113 8.15 27.66 12.01
N SER A 114 8.30 28.72 12.82
CA SER A 114 9.27 29.80 12.52
C SER A 114 10.72 29.30 12.52
N SER A 115 11.04 28.36 13.42
CA SER A 115 12.39 27.77 13.50
C SER A 115 12.71 26.86 12.30
N MET A 116 11.68 26.32 11.61
CA MET A 116 11.81 25.46 10.44
C MET A 116 11.64 26.17 9.11
N LYS A 117 11.20 27.44 9.13
CA LYS A 117 11.02 28.25 7.93
C LYS A 117 12.29 28.27 7.09
N PHE A 118 12.16 28.11 5.77
CA PHE A 118 13.23 27.93 4.78
C PHE A 118 14.00 26.62 4.86
N HIS A 119 13.56 25.67 5.72
CA HIS A 119 14.17 24.35 5.88
C HIS A 119 13.16 23.20 5.66
N PHE A 120 11.89 23.47 5.33
CA PHE A 120 10.88 22.41 5.19
C PHE A 120 11.23 21.42 4.10
N TYR A 121 11.86 21.85 3.01
CA TYR A 121 12.34 20.92 1.98
C TYR A 121 13.40 19.95 2.53
N GLU A 122 14.46 20.45 3.13
CA GLU A 122 15.51 19.64 3.74
C GLU A 122 14.95 18.70 4.82
N MET A 123 14.09 19.25 5.69
CA MET A 123 13.44 18.49 6.76
C MET A 123 12.55 17.36 6.23
N SER A 124 11.86 17.57 5.11
CA SER A 124 11.01 16.57 4.50
C SER A 124 11.78 15.36 3.98
N LEU A 125 12.99 15.55 3.51
CA LEU A 125 13.88 14.46 3.05
C LEU A 125 14.65 13.79 4.19
N HIS A 126 14.74 14.46 5.36
CA HIS A 126 15.52 13.95 6.48
C HIS A 126 14.78 12.83 7.25
N MET A 127 15.46 11.72 7.55
CA MET A 127 14.87 10.51 8.14
C MET A 127 14.13 10.72 9.48
N TYR A 128 14.54 11.72 10.28
CA TYR A 128 13.88 12.12 11.53
C TYR A 128 13.07 13.38 11.36
N GLY A 129 13.59 14.36 10.62
CA GLY A 129 12.91 15.63 10.35
C GLY A 129 11.54 15.46 9.70
N CYS A 130 11.41 14.51 8.78
CA CYS A 130 10.12 14.22 8.12
C CYS A 130 9.01 13.85 9.12
N ARG A 131 9.35 13.21 10.25
CA ARG A 131 8.38 12.86 11.30
C ARG A 131 7.86 14.09 12.02
N VAL A 132 8.76 15.04 12.30
CA VAL A 132 8.39 16.32 12.92
C VAL A 132 7.51 17.15 11.98
N VAL A 133 7.87 17.23 10.69
CA VAL A 133 7.05 17.93 9.68
C VAL A 133 5.67 17.29 9.54
N GLN A 134 5.56 15.96 9.49
CA GLN A 134 4.27 15.25 9.44
C GLN A 134 3.41 15.56 10.67
N LYS A 135 4.00 15.55 11.87
CA LYS A 135 3.29 15.89 13.11
C LYS A 135 2.83 17.35 13.11
N LEU A 136 3.68 18.26 12.61
CA LEU A 136 3.37 19.67 12.50
C LEU A 136 2.18 19.92 11.56
N LEU A 137 2.14 19.27 10.41
CA LEU A 137 1.04 19.37 9.44
C LEU A 137 -0.33 18.95 10.02
N ASP A 138 -0.37 18.16 11.11
CA ASP A 138 -1.63 17.82 11.77
C ASP A 138 -2.18 18.96 12.67
N LEU A 139 -1.33 19.90 13.08
CA LEU A 139 -1.61 20.86 14.14
C LEU A 139 -1.73 22.30 13.67
N ILE A 140 -1.12 22.64 12.52
CA ILE A 140 -1.04 24.00 12.01
C ILE A 140 -2.28 24.43 11.22
N SER A 141 -2.43 25.75 11.08
CA SER A 141 -3.50 26.38 10.31
C SER A 141 -3.36 26.14 8.80
N LYS A 142 -4.42 26.41 8.04
CA LYS A 142 -4.36 26.34 6.55
C LYS A 142 -3.38 27.35 5.97
N GLU A 143 -3.24 28.50 6.61
CA GLU A 143 -2.30 29.55 6.22
C GLU A 143 -0.85 29.07 6.36
N ASP A 144 -0.53 28.43 7.50
CA ASP A 144 0.81 27.86 7.74
C ASP A 144 1.12 26.66 6.81
N ILE A 145 0.10 25.85 6.46
CA ILE A 145 0.25 24.79 5.44
C ILE A 145 0.68 25.39 4.12
N SER A 146 0.12 26.57 3.74
CA SER A 146 0.51 27.27 2.50
C SER A 146 1.98 27.69 2.50
N ILE A 147 2.54 28.05 3.65
CA ILE A 147 3.98 28.36 3.79
C ILE A 147 4.81 27.10 3.51
N ILE A 148 4.46 25.97 4.15
CA ILE A 148 5.17 24.70 3.92
C ILE A 148 5.06 24.29 2.44
N PHE A 149 3.86 24.37 1.85
CA PHE A 149 3.66 24.03 0.45
C PHE A 149 4.46 24.93 -0.49
N SER A 150 4.58 26.23 -0.20
CA SER A 150 5.36 27.16 -1.01
C SER A 150 6.85 26.81 -1.08
N GLU A 151 7.41 26.23 -0.02
CA GLU A 151 8.81 25.76 -0.02
C GLU A 151 8.99 24.41 -0.73
N LEU A 152 7.94 23.58 -0.79
CA LEU A 152 8.02 22.23 -1.39
C LEU A 152 7.61 22.20 -2.86
N LYS A 153 6.79 23.15 -3.35
CA LYS A 153 6.17 23.10 -4.68
C LYS A 153 7.17 22.99 -5.83
N ASP A 154 8.32 23.65 -5.73
CA ASP A 154 9.35 23.63 -6.78
C ASP A 154 10.26 22.38 -6.69
N HIS A 155 10.07 21.57 -5.62
CA HIS A 155 10.80 20.35 -5.33
C HIS A 155 9.91 19.11 -5.25
N LEU A 156 8.66 19.19 -5.74
CA LEU A 156 7.67 18.12 -5.60
C LEU A 156 8.17 16.78 -6.11
N ALA A 157 8.78 16.74 -7.31
CA ALA A 157 9.30 15.50 -7.88
C ALA A 157 10.27 14.81 -6.92
N ARG A 158 11.26 15.55 -6.42
CA ARG A 158 12.25 15.01 -5.48
C ARG A 158 11.61 14.51 -4.19
N CYS A 159 10.63 15.23 -3.65
CA CYS A 159 9.93 14.81 -2.44
C CYS A 159 9.04 13.58 -2.68
N ILE A 160 8.38 13.47 -3.82
CA ILE A 160 7.52 12.34 -4.20
C ILE A 160 8.34 11.04 -4.32
N GLU A 161 9.54 11.13 -4.88
CA GLU A 161 10.42 9.99 -5.15
C GLU A 161 11.32 9.62 -3.95
N ASP A 162 11.33 10.43 -2.89
CA ASP A 162 12.16 10.19 -1.72
C ASP A 162 11.45 9.29 -0.68
N GLN A 163 12.21 8.37 -0.05
CA GLN A 163 11.70 7.43 0.95
C GLN A 163 11.05 8.10 2.18
N ASN A 164 11.46 9.32 2.53
CA ASN A 164 10.92 10.10 3.65
C ASN A 164 9.96 11.18 3.14
N GLY A 165 10.35 11.88 2.07
CA GLY A 165 9.60 12.98 1.47
C GLY A 165 8.19 12.58 1.04
N ASN A 166 8.01 11.38 0.47
CA ASN A 166 6.70 10.91 0.04
C ASN A 166 5.65 10.89 1.17
N HIS A 167 6.07 10.61 2.41
CA HIS A 167 5.16 10.63 3.56
C HIS A 167 4.73 12.05 3.93
N VAL A 168 5.64 13.03 3.83
CA VAL A 168 5.31 14.44 4.05
C VAL A 168 4.36 14.93 2.97
N ILE A 169 4.62 14.57 1.70
CA ILE A 169 3.74 14.91 0.58
C ILE A 169 2.34 14.31 0.73
N GLN A 170 2.24 13.02 1.09
CA GLN A 170 0.94 12.39 1.34
C GLN A 170 0.18 13.10 2.47
N LYS A 171 0.88 13.51 3.54
CA LYS A 171 0.29 14.25 4.65
C LYS A 171 -0.15 15.66 4.23
N LEU A 172 0.65 16.32 3.39
CA LEU A 172 0.34 17.63 2.83
C LEU A 172 -0.94 17.59 1.97
N ILE A 173 -1.09 16.58 1.11
CA ILE A 173 -2.30 16.35 0.29
C ILE A 173 -3.56 16.28 1.17
N GLU A 174 -3.48 15.60 2.32
CA GLU A 174 -4.62 15.51 3.28
C GLU A 174 -5.05 16.86 3.84
N LYS A 175 -4.15 17.81 3.90
CA LYS A 175 -4.36 19.10 4.57
C LYS A 175 -4.59 20.27 3.62
N LEU A 176 -4.16 20.11 2.35
CA LEU A 176 -4.39 21.14 1.33
C LEU A 176 -5.89 21.26 1.01
N GLY A 177 -6.36 22.49 0.88
CA GLY A 177 -7.70 22.76 0.31
C GLY A 177 -7.69 22.68 -1.22
N ASP A 178 -8.85 22.82 -1.83
CA ASP A 178 -9.04 22.64 -3.29
C ASP A 178 -8.06 23.46 -4.15
N TYR A 179 -7.78 24.70 -3.77
CA TYR A 179 -6.82 25.55 -4.47
C TYR A 179 -5.40 24.99 -4.43
N GLY A 180 -4.93 24.58 -3.25
CA GLY A 180 -3.60 24.00 -3.09
C GLY A 180 -3.49 22.65 -3.80
N LEU A 181 -4.55 21.83 -3.79
CA LEU A 181 -4.62 20.58 -4.54
C LEU A 181 -4.57 20.83 -6.05
N GLY A 182 -5.19 21.92 -6.55
CA GLY A 182 -5.09 22.30 -7.96
C GLY A 182 -3.66 22.57 -8.41
N LEU A 183 -2.92 23.36 -7.63
CA LEU A 183 -1.50 23.63 -7.89
C LEU A 183 -0.64 22.37 -7.78
N PHE A 184 -0.99 21.47 -6.84
CA PHE A 184 -0.30 20.18 -6.70
C PHE A 184 -0.53 19.29 -7.92
N VAL A 185 -1.76 19.21 -8.43
CA VAL A 185 -2.11 18.48 -9.65
C VAL A 185 -1.31 19.01 -10.84
N ASP A 186 -1.21 20.34 -11.01
CA ASP A 186 -0.41 20.96 -12.08
C ASP A 186 1.07 20.51 -12.03
N GLY A 187 1.63 20.38 -10.83
CA GLY A 187 3.00 19.91 -10.64
C GLY A 187 3.18 18.42 -11.00
N VAL A 188 2.18 17.59 -10.63
CA VAL A 188 2.22 16.14 -10.81
C VAL A 188 1.95 15.73 -12.26
N LEU A 189 1.04 16.40 -12.96
CA LEU A 189 0.66 16.07 -14.34
C LEU A 189 1.84 16.06 -15.31
N LYS A 190 2.89 16.84 -15.06
CA LYS A 190 4.08 16.91 -15.91
C LYS A 190 4.84 15.59 -15.98
N ASN A 191 4.80 14.79 -14.90
CA ASN A 191 5.53 13.54 -14.76
C ASN A 191 4.62 12.42 -14.24
N ILE A 192 3.33 12.42 -14.61
CA ILE A 192 2.33 11.48 -14.07
C ILE A 192 2.70 10.02 -14.33
N TYR A 193 3.30 9.71 -15.48
CA TYR A 193 3.77 8.39 -15.82
C TYR A 193 4.88 7.94 -14.84
N ASP A 194 5.95 8.72 -14.73
CA ASP A 194 7.11 8.39 -13.90
C ASP A 194 6.71 8.21 -12.43
N PHE A 195 5.86 9.09 -11.90
CA PHE A 195 5.36 8.95 -10.54
C PHE A 195 4.48 7.72 -10.36
N SER A 196 3.67 7.37 -11.35
CA SER A 196 2.77 6.21 -11.26
C SER A 196 3.53 4.88 -11.22
N ILE A 197 4.68 4.78 -11.89
CA ILE A 197 5.54 3.59 -11.91
C ILE A 197 6.66 3.62 -10.86
N HIS A 198 6.73 4.65 -10.03
CA HIS A 198 7.73 4.77 -8.96
C HIS A 198 7.24 4.14 -7.66
N GLN A 199 8.12 3.45 -6.91
CA GLN A 199 7.77 2.73 -5.67
C GLN A 199 7.09 3.59 -4.59
N TYR A 200 7.41 4.87 -4.49
CA TYR A 200 6.79 5.83 -3.57
C TYR A 200 5.78 6.74 -4.28
N GLY A 201 6.08 7.12 -5.53
CA GLY A 201 5.22 7.99 -6.33
C GLY A 201 3.83 7.42 -6.51
N CYS A 202 3.71 6.11 -6.79
CA CYS A 202 2.40 5.47 -6.96
C CYS A 202 1.50 5.63 -5.72
N ARG A 203 2.08 5.68 -4.50
CA ARG A 203 1.34 5.95 -3.27
C ARG A 203 0.85 7.38 -3.17
N VAL A 204 1.68 8.33 -3.64
CA VAL A 204 1.31 9.74 -3.71
C VAL A 204 0.17 9.95 -4.71
N ILE A 205 0.22 9.29 -5.89
CA ILE A 205 -0.86 9.36 -6.89
C ILE A 205 -2.16 8.77 -6.33
N GLN A 206 -2.11 7.60 -5.67
CA GLN A 206 -3.28 7.01 -5.01
C GLN A 206 -3.86 7.96 -3.96
N LYS A 207 -2.99 8.56 -3.13
CA LYS A 207 -3.42 9.53 -2.11
C LYS A 207 -4.06 10.78 -2.74
N LEU A 208 -3.49 11.28 -3.83
CA LEU A 208 -4.03 12.42 -4.55
C LEU A 208 -5.43 12.09 -5.11
N LEU A 209 -5.63 10.92 -5.68
CA LEU A 209 -6.93 10.44 -6.16
C LEU A 209 -8.00 10.36 -5.06
N ASP A 210 -7.61 10.12 -3.79
CA ASP A 210 -8.54 10.11 -2.65
C ASP A 210 -9.07 11.51 -2.32
N PHE A 211 -8.26 12.57 -2.53
CA PHE A 211 -8.54 13.91 -2.03
C PHE A 211 -8.97 14.91 -3.11
N VAL A 212 -8.58 14.70 -4.37
CA VAL A 212 -9.01 15.61 -5.45
C VAL A 212 -10.46 15.34 -5.86
N SER A 213 -11.16 16.43 -6.20
CA SER A 213 -12.55 16.41 -6.67
C SER A 213 -12.72 17.29 -7.90
N GLY A 214 -13.93 17.28 -8.48
CA GLY A 214 -14.30 18.18 -9.57
C GLY A 214 -13.33 18.13 -10.77
N GLU A 215 -12.99 19.30 -11.29
CA GLU A 215 -12.11 19.48 -12.46
C GLU A 215 -10.72 18.87 -12.25
N ASN A 216 -10.12 19.04 -11.08
CA ASN A 216 -8.79 18.49 -10.78
C ASN A 216 -8.76 16.96 -10.86
N ARG A 217 -9.84 16.28 -10.42
CA ARG A 217 -9.98 14.84 -10.56
C ARG A 217 -10.10 14.41 -12.01
N ILE A 218 -10.90 15.13 -12.80
CA ILE A 218 -11.09 14.87 -14.23
C ILE A 218 -9.76 14.99 -14.97
N ARG A 219 -9.00 16.05 -14.72
CA ARG A 219 -7.67 16.28 -15.33
C ARG A 219 -6.70 15.17 -15.00
N LEU A 220 -6.62 14.77 -13.73
CA LEU A 220 -5.73 13.70 -13.27
C LEU A 220 -6.09 12.36 -13.91
N LEU A 221 -7.36 11.97 -13.88
CA LEU A 221 -7.84 10.72 -14.49
C LEU A 221 -7.62 10.73 -16.01
N LYS A 222 -7.85 11.84 -16.69
CA LYS A 222 -7.62 11.95 -18.14
C LYS A 222 -6.20 11.60 -18.54
N GLU A 223 -5.20 12.07 -17.81
CA GLU A 223 -3.80 11.76 -18.11
C GLU A 223 -3.48 10.29 -17.74
N ILE A 224 -3.98 9.77 -16.61
CA ILE A 224 -3.80 8.37 -16.23
C ILE A 224 -4.43 7.43 -17.29
N TYR A 225 -5.59 7.79 -17.84
CA TYR A 225 -6.29 6.96 -18.82
C TYR A 225 -5.54 6.81 -20.15
N LYS A 226 -4.63 7.73 -20.48
CA LYS A 226 -3.76 7.59 -21.66
C LYS A 226 -2.71 6.49 -21.55
N ILE A 227 -2.40 6.07 -20.33
CA ILE A 227 -1.29 5.15 -19.98
C ILE A 227 -1.76 3.90 -19.23
N ILE A 228 -3.05 3.55 -19.32
CA ILE A 228 -3.65 2.43 -18.56
C ILE A 228 -2.89 1.13 -18.77
N ILE A 229 -2.60 0.76 -20.01
CA ILE A 229 -1.98 -0.54 -20.33
C ILE A 229 -0.59 -0.64 -19.74
N ASP A 230 0.22 0.41 -19.89
CA ASP A 230 1.56 0.46 -19.34
C ASP A 230 1.52 0.35 -17.81
N LEU A 231 0.59 1.07 -17.16
CA LEU A 231 0.42 1.00 -15.71
C LEU A 231 -0.06 -0.39 -15.25
N CYS A 232 -0.96 -1.04 -15.99
CA CYS A 232 -1.40 -2.40 -15.65
C CYS A 232 -0.24 -3.39 -15.61
N GLN A 233 0.73 -3.24 -16.50
CA GLN A 233 1.87 -4.15 -16.63
C GLN A 233 3.06 -3.77 -15.73
N ASP A 234 3.05 -2.58 -15.11
CA ASP A 234 4.11 -2.15 -14.22
C ASP A 234 3.92 -2.67 -12.77
N GLN A 235 5.03 -2.94 -12.08
CA GLN A 235 5.04 -3.48 -10.71
C GLN A 235 4.41 -2.54 -9.66
N TYR A 236 4.39 -1.24 -9.89
CA TYR A 236 3.81 -0.21 -9.01
C TYR A 236 2.59 0.45 -9.64
N GLY A 237 2.62 0.67 -10.95
CA GLY A 237 1.54 1.29 -11.73
C GLY A 237 0.22 0.53 -11.62
N ASN A 238 0.27 -0.80 -11.56
CA ASN A 238 -0.94 -1.62 -11.42
C ASN A 238 -1.76 -1.26 -10.17
N TYR A 239 -1.12 -0.82 -9.09
CA TYR A 239 -1.83 -0.38 -7.88
C TYR A 239 -2.60 0.92 -8.09
N VAL A 240 -2.15 1.82 -8.99
CA VAL A 240 -2.89 3.04 -9.32
C VAL A 240 -4.21 2.70 -10.01
N ILE A 241 -4.18 1.80 -10.99
CA ILE A 241 -5.40 1.36 -11.71
C ILE A 241 -6.34 0.60 -10.78
N GLN A 242 -5.81 -0.34 -9.96
CA GLN A 242 -6.61 -1.04 -8.95
C GLN A 242 -7.28 -0.06 -7.96
N HIS A 243 -6.56 0.98 -7.54
CA HIS A 243 -7.08 2.00 -6.63
C HIS A 243 -8.24 2.81 -7.27
N ILE A 244 -8.13 3.18 -8.55
CA ILE A 244 -9.21 3.86 -9.26
C ILE A 244 -10.47 2.98 -9.27
N LEU A 245 -10.36 1.69 -9.61
CA LEU A 245 -11.49 0.75 -9.59
C LEU A 245 -12.12 0.66 -8.20
N GLU A 246 -11.30 0.63 -7.14
CA GLU A 246 -11.74 0.51 -5.75
C GLU A 246 -12.49 1.76 -5.27
N ILE A 247 -11.91 2.97 -5.43
CA ILE A 247 -12.53 4.21 -4.95
C ILE A 247 -13.78 4.59 -5.73
N GLN A 248 -13.86 4.23 -7.01
CA GLN A 248 -15.04 4.44 -7.86
C GLN A 248 -16.06 3.29 -7.74
N LYS A 249 -15.70 2.18 -7.10
CA LYS A 249 -16.51 0.96 -7.00
C LYS A 249 -17.02 0.48 -8.37
N GLY A 250 -16.15 0.55 -9.37
CA GLY A 250 -16.46 0.23 -10.77
C GLY A 250 -17.29 1.26 -11.53
N LYS A 251 -17.84 2.28 -10.88
CA LYS A 251 -18.61 3.32 -11.56
C LYS A 251 -17.69 4.30 -12.29
N ASN A 252 -18.09 4.75 -13.49
CA ASN A 252 -17.30 5.66 -14.32
C ASN A 252 -15.88 5.12 -14.60
N CYS A 253 -15.76 3.80 -14.78
CA CYS A 253 -14.51 3.10 -15.10
C CYS A 253 -14.46 2.62 -16.55
N GLU A 254 -15.37 3.06 -17.41
CA GLU A 254 -15.51 2.63 -18.81
C GLU A 254 -14.20 2.76 -19.60
N ASN A 255 -13.38 3.76 -19.28
CA ASN A 255 -12.06 3.94 -19.91
C ASN A 255 -11.11 2.77 -19.58
N ILE A 256 -11.19 2.22 -18.35
CA ILE A 256 -10.34 1.08 -17.94
C ILE A 256 -10.81 -0.18 -18.66
N PHE A 257 -12.12 -0.46 -18.65
CA PHE A 257 -12.68 -1.62 -19.33
C PHE A 257 -12.43 -1.58 -20.84
N SER A 258 -12.67 -0.43 -21.48
CA SER A 258 -12.40 -0.24 -22.91
C SER A 258 -10.92 -0.43 -23.28
N ALA A 259 -9.99 0.02 -22.43
CA ALA A 259 -8.57 -0.15 -22.68
C ALA A 259 -8.13 -1.62 -22.58
N LEU A 260 -8.81 -2.43 -21.74
CA LEU A 260 -8.54 -3.85 -21.54
C LEU A 260 -9.24 -4.76 -22.55
N THR A 261 -10.31 -4.29 -23.20
CA THR A 261 -11.01 -5.05 -24.25
C THR A 261 -10.06 -5.42 -25.40
N GLY A 262 -10.09 -6.66 -25.84
CA GLY A 262 -9.18 -7.23 -26.83
C GLY A 262 -7.82 -7.64 -26.29
N LYS A 263 -7.57 -7.46 -24.97
CA LYS A 263 -6.30 -7.76 -24.30
C LYS A 263 -6.44 -8.61 -23.03
N VAL A 264 -7.66 -9.09 -22.74
CA VAL A 264 -7.94 -9.81 -21.48
C VAL A 264 -7.06 -11.01 -21.29
N TYR A 265 -6.81 -11.80 -22.34
CA TYR A 265 -5.93 -12.95 -22.27
C TYR A 265 -4.49 -12.54 -21.92
N GLU A 266 -3.93 -11.59 -22.67
CA GLU A 266 -2.55 -11.10 -22.47
C GLU A 266 -2.36 -10.56 -21.05
N MET A 267 -3.31 -9.73 -20.59
CA MET A 267 -3.27 -9.14 -19.25
C MET A 267 -3.43 -10.20 -18.15
N SER A 268 -4.23 -11.24 -18.39
CA SER A 268 -4.49 -12.30 -17.40
C SER A 268 -3.26 -13.20 -17.15
N ILE A 269 -2.37 -13.37 -18.14
CA ILE A 269 -1.13 -14.14 -17.97
C ILE A 269 0.05 -13.27 -17.51
N HIS A 270 -0.15 -11.95 -17.39
CA HIS A 270 0.90 -11.05 -16.95
C HIS A 270 0.94 -10.94 -15.41
N LYS A 271 2.15 -10.99 -14.82
CA LYS A 271 2.39 -11.00 -13.37
C LYS A 271 1.64 -9.92 -12.58
N PHE A 272 1.56 -8.71 -13.13
CA PHE A 272 0.98 -7.55 -12.45
C PHE A 272 -0.41 -7.23 -13.00
N ALA A 273 -0.61 -7.31 -14.31
CA ALA A 273 -1.89 -6.97 -14.93
C ALA A 273 -2.99 -7.97 -14.57
N SER A 274 -2.68 -9.23 -14.26
CA SER A 274 -3.65 -10.19 -13.76
C SER A 274 -4.41 -9.68 -12.52
N ASN A 275 -3.72 -8.97 -11.61
CA ASN A 275 -4.36 -8.35 -10.45
C ASN A 275 -5.38 -7.27 -10.86
N VAL A 276 -5.11 -6.54 -11.95
CA VAL A 276 -6.06 -5.53 -12.46
C VAL A 276 -7.29 -6.21 -13.06
N ILE A 277 -7.11 -7.29 -13.85
CA ILE A 277 -8.24 -8.08 -14.37
C ILE A 277 -9.09 -8.63 -13.22
N GLU A 278 -8.47 -9.18 -12.16
CA GLU A 278 -9.20 -9.64 -10.97
C GLU A 278 -10.02 -8.50 -10.30
N ARG A 279 -9.47 -7.29 -10.24
CA ARG A 279 -10.19 -6.12 -9.71
C ARG A 279 -11.33 -5.66 -10.64
N CYS A 280 -11.14 -5.71 -11.96
CA CYS A 280 -12.21 -5.47 -12.92
C CYS A 280 -13.38 -6.47 -12.74
N LEU A 281 -13.06 -7.75 -12.58
CA LEU A 281 -14.07 -8.79 -12.29
C LEU A 281 -14.77 -8.57 -10.94
N HIS A 282 -14.07 -8.01 -9.94
CA HIS A 282 -14.68 -7.72 -8.64
C HIS A 282 -15.62 -6.51 -8.71
N PHE A 283 -15.19 -5.40 -9.27
CA PHE A 283 -15.90 -4.11 -9.21
C PHE A 283 -16.77 -3.81 -10.42
N GLY A 284 -16.54 -4.44 -11.57
CA GLY A 284 -17.29 -4.20 -12.80
C GLY A 284 -18.79 -4.51 -12.68
N SER A 285 -19.59 -3.84 -13.49
CA SER A 285 -20.97 -4.18 -13.70
C SER A 285 -21.10 -5.59 -14.32
N LYS A 286 -22.31 -6.16 -14.31
CA LYS A 286 -22.55 -7.46 -14.98
C LYS A 286 -22.09 -7.42 -16.45
N ILE A 287 -22.46 -6.37 -17.18
CA ILE A 287 -22.13 -6.22 -18.62
C ILE A 287 -20.62 -6.22 -18.83
N GLU A 288 -19.88 -5.42 -18.06
CA GLU A 288 -18.42 -5.32 -18.17
C GLU A 288 -17.73 -6.64 -17.82
N LYS A 289 -18.20 -7.34 -16.78
CA LYS A 289 -17.68 -8.67 -16.42
C LYS A 289 -17.92 -9.69 -17.54
N ASP A 290 -19.16 -9.73 -18.08
CA ASP A 290 -19.52 -10.64 -19.14
C ASP A 290 -18.67 -10.38 -20.39
N GLN A 291 -18.42 -9.11 -20.76
CA GLN A 291 -17.55 -8.75 -21.88
C GLN A 291 -16.11 -9.27 -21.69
N LEU A 292 -15.50 -9.09 -20.50
CA LEU A 292 -14.16 -9.60 -20.22
C LEU A 292 -14.11 -11.13 -20.26
N ILE A 293 -15.15 -11.81 -19.75
CA ILE A 293 -15.22 -13.27 -19.72
C ILE A 293 -15.45 -13.81 -21.14
N ASP A 294 -16.35 -13.22 -21.91
CA ASP A 294 -16.70 -13.67 -23.27
C ASP A 294 -15.48 -13.57 -24.20
N GLU A 295 -14.64 -12.55 -24.08
CA GLU A 295 -13.40 -12.41 -24.86
C GLU A 295 -12.49 -13.65 -24.75
N VAL A 296 -12.42 -14.28 -23.58
CA VAL A 296 -11.59 -15.47 -23.38
C VAL A 296 -12.37 -16.78 -23.54
N LEU A 297 -13.71 -16.73 -23.56
CA LEU A 297 -14.56 -17.87 -23.89
C LEU A 297 -14.74 -18.05 -25.39
N GLU A 298 -14.71 -16.99 -26.20
CA GLU A 298 -14.88 -17.07 -27.64
C GLU A 298 -13.69 -17.81 -28.30
N LYS A 299 -13.99 -18.53 -29.38
CA LYS A 299 -12.97 -19.14 -30.22
C LYS A 299 -12.30 -18.05 -31.05
N ASN A 300 -11.12 -17.62 -30.65
CA ASN A 300 -10.32 -16.76 -31.51
C ASN A 300 -9.41 -17.66 -32.36
N GLU A 301 -9.49 -17.56 -33.69
CA GLU A 301 -8.69 -18.36 -34.63
C GLU A 301 -7.17 -18.20 -34.41
N LYS A 302 -6.74 -17.08 -33.81
CA LYS A 302 -5.33 -16.79 -33.51
C LYS A 302 -4.85 -17.30 -32.14
N MET A 303 -5.79 -17.63 -31.22
CA MET A 303 -5.45 -18.08 -29.85
C MET A 303 -6.29 -19.30 -29.50
N TYR A 304 -5.68 -20.48 -29.63
CA TYR A 304 -6.32 -21.75 -29.26
C TYR A 304 -6.83 -21.69 -27.82
N ASN A 305 -8.16 -21.71 -27.64
CA ASN A 305 -8.84 -21.86 -26.35
C ASN A 305 -8.26 -21.00 -25.22
N SER A 306 -8.42 -19.67 -25.28
CA SER A 306 -7.86 -18.73 -24.32
C SER A 306 -8.13 -19.11 -22.86
N ILE A 307 -9.38 -19.51 -22.51
CA ILE A 307 -9.72 -19.93 -21.14
C ILE A 307 -8.92 -21.17 -20.69
N ILE A 308 -8.68 -22.13 -21.59
CA ILE A 308 -7.92 -23.34 -21.28
C ILE A 308 -6.43 -23.03 -21.10
N SER A 309 -5.89 -22.11 -21.87
CA SER A 309 -4.53 -21.64 -21.69
C SER A 309 -4.37 -20.88 -20.37
N LEU A 310 -5.38 -20.08 -19.96
CA LEU A 310 -5.39 -19.40 -18.65
C LEU A 310 -5.40 -20.39 -17.49
N VAL A 311 -6.18 -21.49 -17.59
CA VAL A 311 -6.20 -22.55 -16.55
C VAL A 311 -4.82 -23.12 -16.27
N LYS A 312 -3.93 -23.20 -17.29
CA LYS A 312 -2.57 -23.73 -17.20
C LYS A 312 -1.53 -22.69 -16.85
N ASP A 313 -1.88 -21.41 -16.91
CA ASP A 313 -0.92 -20.34 -16.62
C ASP A 313 -0.81 -20.07 -15.12
N LYS A 314 0.40 -19.71 -14.68
CA LYS A 314 0.69 -19.45 -13.26
C LYS A 314 -0.06 -18.27 -12.65
N PHE A 315 -0.51 -17.31 -13.46
CA PHE A 315 -1.32 -16.16 -13.06
C PHE A 315 -2.75 -16.29 -13.56
N GLY A 316 -2.92 -16.73 -14.80
CA GLY A 316 -4.23 -16.91 -15.44
C GLY A 316 -5.17 -17.84 -14.68
N ASN A 317 -4.65 -18.88 -14.01
CA ASN A 317 -5.47 -19.78 -13.20
C ASN A 317 -6.23 -19.05 -12.07
N TYR A 318 -5.65 -18.02 -11.45
CA TYR A 318 -6.32 -17.19 -10.45
C TYR A 318 -7.40 -16.33 -11.08
N VAL A 319 -7.13 -15.74 -12.26
CA VAL A 319 -8.12 -14.95 -13.00
C VAL A 319 -9.32 -15.81 -13.37
N VAL A 320 -9.13 -17.07 -13.83
CA VAL A 320 -10.22 -18.00 -14.14
C VAL A 320 -11.06 -18.31 -12.88
N GLN A 321 -10.42 -18.52 -11.74
CA GLN A 321 -11.14 -18.71 -10.47
C GLN A 321 -11.99 -17.47 -10.12
N LYS A 322 -11.47 -16.26 -10.34
CA LYS A 322 -12.21 -15.00 -10.13
C LYS A 322 -13.32 -14.79 -11.15
N MET A 323 -13.13 -15.21 -12.41
CA MET A 323 -14.22 -15.23 -13.39
C MET A 323 -15.40 -16.09 -12.91
N MET A 324 -15.13 -17.28 -12.37
CA MET A 324 -16.18 -18.13 -11.79
C MET A 324 -16.78 -17.56 -10.50
N GLU A 325 -15.98 -16.86 -9.68
CA GLU A 325 -16.43 -16.26 -8.41
C GLU A 325 -17.40 -15.11 -8.64
N TYR A 326 -17.09 -14.21 -9.59
CA TYR A 326 -17.82 -12.96 -9.79
C TYR A 326 -18.83 -12.98 -10.94
N SER A 327 -18.97 -14.10 -11.67
CA SER A 327 -20.03 -14.31 -12.67
C SER A 327 -21.33 -14.79 -12.03
N ASP A 328 -22.44 -14.60 -12.73
CA ASP A 328 -23.71 -15.23 -12.38
C ASP A 328 -23.65 -16.76 -12.60
N GLU A 329 -24.72 -17.46 -12.21
CA GLU A 329 -24.77 -18.91 -12.27
C GLU A 329 -24.69 -19.43 -13.70
N GLU A 330 -25.35 -18.77 -14.65
CA GLU A 330 -25.37 -19.19 -16.04
C GLU A 330 -23.98 -19.05 -16.68
N LYS A 331 -23.35 -17.90 -16.53
CA LYS A 331 -21.99 -17.65 -17.04
C LYS A 331 -20.97 -18.58 -16.38
N ARG A 332 -21.11 -18.83 -15.08
CA ARG A 332 -20.28 -19.79 -14.34
C ARG A 332 -20.38 -21.20 -14.91
N LYS A 333 -21.60 -21.68 -15.20
CA LYS A 333 -21.81 -22.98 -15.84
C LYS A 333 -21.18 -23.04 -17.23
N GLN A 334 -21.25 -21.96 -18.02
CA GLN A 334 -20.57 -21.88 -19.32
C GLN A 334 -19.06 -22.00 -19.20
N ILE A 335 -18.43 -21.29 -18.25
CA ILE A 335 -17.00 -21.37 -17.97
C ILE A 335 -16.61 -22.81 -17.62
N ILE A 336 -17.31 -23.41 -16.64
CA ILE A 336 -17.04 -24.74 -16.14
C ILE A 336 -17.21 -25.78 -17.25
N LYS A 337 -18.32 -25.73 -18.01
CA LYS A 337 -18.55 -26.63 -19.16
C LYS A 337 -17.41 -26.57 -20.17
N LYS A 338 -16.93 -25.37 -20.51
CA LYS A 338 -15.84 -25.19 -21.46
C LYS A 338 -14.52 -25.75 -20.93
N ILE A 339 -14.25 -25.61 -19.64
CA ILE A 339 -13.06 -26.18 -19.01
C ILE A 339 -13.15 -27.70 -19.00
N LEU A 340 -14.25 -28.28 -18.50
CA LEU A 340 -14.42 -29.73 -18.35
C LEU A 340 -14.50 -30.46 -19.69
N ASN A 341 -15.05 -29.86 -20.74
CA ASN A 341 -15.10 -30.44 -22.09
C ASN A 341 -13.75 -30.44 -22.84
N SER A 342 -12.72 -29.82 -22.26
CA SER A 342 -11.41 -29.83 -22.91
C SER A 342 -10.63 -31.11 -22.60
N LYS A 343 -10.20 -31.84 -23.65
CA LYS A 343 -9.33 -33.03 -23.52
C LYS A 343 -7.96 -32.77 -22.87
N ILE A 344 -7.69 -31.51 -22.52
CA ILE A 344 -6.42 -31.00 -21.98
C ILE A 344 -6.28 -31.26 -20.48
N LEU A 345 -7.37 -31.57 -19.77
CA LEU A 345 -7.36 -31.86 -18.34
C LEU A 345 -6.64 -33.16 -17.95
N GLN A 346 -6.31 -33.98 -18.95
CA GLN A 346 -5.58 -35.26 -18.75
C GLN A 346 -4.11 -35.09 -18.34
N LYS A 347 -3.52 -33.89 -18.46
CA LYS A 347 -2.17 -33.60 -17.95
C LYS A 347 -2.26 -32.88 -16.60
N ASN A 348 -1.90 -33.61 -15.58
CA ASN A 348 -1.92 -33.22 -14.16
C ASN A 348 -0.84 -32.14 -13.90
N ASP A 349 -0.96 -30.93 -14.48
CA ASP A 349 -0.13 -29.81 -14.10
C ASP A 349 -0.66 -29.15 -12.82
N GLY A 350 0.25 -28.55 -12.03
CA GLY A 350 -0.08 -28.03 -10.71
C GLY A 350 -1.12 -26.92 -10.74
N TYR A 351 -1.17 -26.09 -11.80
CA TYR A 351 -2.08 -24.94 -11.90
C TYR A 351 -3.50 -25.39 -12.28
N THR A 352 -3.64 -26.31 -13.23
CA THR A 352 -4.91 -26.93 -13.61
C THR A 352 -5.58 -27.57 -12.39
N LYS A 353 -4.82 -28.27 -11.55
CA LYS A 353 -5.35 -28.86 -10.31
C LYS A 353 -6.00 -27.83 -9.38
N HIS A 354 -5.46 -26.63 -9.25
CA HIS A 354 -6.07 -25.58 -8.42
C HIS A 354 -7.44 -25.16 -8.96
N VAL A 355 -7.58 -25.02 -10.28
CA VAL A 355 -8.86 -24.67 -10.90
C VAL A 355 -9.88 -25.80 -10.74
N LEU A 356 -9.49 -27.06 -10.94
CA LEU A 356 -10.36 -28.23 -10.77
C LEU A 356 -10.84 -28.36 -9.31
N LEU A 357 -9.95 -28.21 -8.33
CA LEU A 357 -10.33 -28.19 -6.92
C LEU A 357 -11.31 -27.04 -6.59
N TYR A 358 -11.17 -25.90 -7.26
CA TYR A 358 -12.09 -24.80 -7.10
C TYR A 358 -13.47 -25.13 -7.69
N ILE A 359 -13.53 -25.78 -8.87
CA ILE A 359 -14.77 -26.28 -9.50
C ILE A 359 -15.48 -27.28 -8.57
N GLN A 360 -14.75 -28.24 -8.00
CA GLN A 360 -15.31 -29.18 -7.01
C GLN A 360 -15.87 -28.46 -5.78
N LYS A 361 -15.16 -27.46 -5.27
CA LYS A 361 -15.61 -26.64 -4.14
C LYS A 361 -16.93 -25.89 -4.45
N LEU A 362 -17.17 -25.55 -5.72
CA LEU A 362 -18.42 -24.95 -6.18
C LEU A 362 -19.57 -25.98 -6.29
N GLY A 363 -19.33 -27.28 -6.04
CA GLY A 363 -20.33 -28.34 -6.04
C GLY A 363 -20.49 -29.07 -7.38
N PHE A 364 -19.58 -28.85 -8.34
CA PHE A 364 -19.61 -29.56 -9.62
C PHE A 364 -18.76 -30.83 -9.53
N ASP A 365 -19.30 -31.94 -10.06
CA ASP A 365 -18.60 -33.22 -10.14
C ASP A 365 -17.64 -33.22 -11.33
N ILE A 366 -16.39 -33.62 -11.07
CA ILE A 366 -15.33 -33.77 -12.10
C ILE A 366 -14.97 -35.24 -12.37
N SER A 367 -15.58 -36.20 -11.65
CA SER A 367 -15.22 -37.64 -11.73
C SER A 367 -15.64 -38.30 -13.03
N ALA A 368 -16.66 -37.78 -13.74
CA ALA A 368 -17.11 -38.31 -15.01
C ALA A 368 -16.10 -38.21 -16.18
N GLN A 369 -14.94 -37.60 -15.95
CA GLN A 369 -13.88 -37.45 -16.98
C GLN A 369 -12.70 -38.43 -16.80
N GLU A 370 -12.56 -39.06 -15.66
CA GLU A 370 -11.50 -40.03 -15.41
C GLU A 370 -11.78 -41.38 -16.10
N GLU A 371 -13.06 -41.77 -16.25
CA GLU A 371 -13.45 -43.08 -16.85
C GLU A 371 -13.28 -43.13 -18.37
N ASN A 372 -13.24 -42.02 -19.10
CA ASN A 372 -13.03 -41.99 -20.55
C ASN A 372 -11.55 -42.07 -20.96
N SER A 373 -10.59 -41.98 -20.04
CA SER A 373 -9.17 -42.02 -20.32
C SER A 373 -8.58 -43.44 -20.34
N GLU A 374 -9.27 -44.39 -19.69
CA GLU A 374 -8.81 -45.81 -19.67
C GLU A 374 -9.32 -46.66 -20.85
N ASN A 375 -10.39 -46.20 -21.55
CA ASN A 375 -10.99 -46.96 -22.64
C ASN A 375 -10.50 -46.63 -24.06
N ASP A 376 -9.71 -45.55 -24.24
CA ASP A 376 -9.22 -45.13 -25.58
C ASP A 376 -7.90 -45.82 -26.02
N SER A 377 -7.38 -46.78 -25.26
CA SER A 377 -6.18 -47.54 -25.68
C SER A 377 -6.46 -48.79 -26.54
N ASN A 378 -7.74 -49.10 -26.79
CA ASN A 378 -8.08 -50.29 -27.57
C ASN A 378 -9.27 -50.05 -28.50
N ASN A 379 -9.23 -49.17 -29.48
CA ASN A 379 -10.02 -49.36 -30.71
C ASN A 379 -9.66 -48.25 -31.73
N ASN A 380 -8.86 -48.65 -32.72
CA ASN A 380 -8.84 -48.03 -34.03
C ASN A 380 -10.05 -48.54 -34.81
N SER A 381 -11.05 -47.75 -35.09
CA SER A 381 -11.87 -47.82 -36.28
C SER A 381 -12.81 -46.58 -36.33
N ASP A 382 -12.89 -46.01 -37.51
CA ASP A 382 -13.69 -44.91 -37.97
C ASP A 382 -15.16 -45.02 -37.54
N ASP A 383 -15.68 -43.95 -36.87
CA ASP A 383 -17.05 -43.52 -37.11
C ASP A 383 -17.25 -42.05 -36.64
N VAL A 384 -17.64 -41.24 -37.61
CA VAL A 384 -18.03 -39.85 -37.47
C VAL A 384 -19.51 -39.80 -37.00
N ASN A 385 -19.79 -38.95 -36.04
CA ASN A 385 -21.10 -38.57 -35.51
C ASN A 385 -21.61 -39.33 -34.26
N ASN A 386 -21.18 -38.88 -33.11
CA ASN A 386 -22.09 -38.95 -31.96
C ASN A 386 -21.85 -37.71 -31.02
N VAL A 387 -22.75 -36.74 -31.10
CA VAL A 387 -22.78 -35.60 -30.18
C VAL A 387 -23.40 -36.12 -28.87
N ASN A 388 -22.58 -36.59 -27.96
CA ASN A 388 -23.01 -36.90 -26.61
C ASN A 388 -23.25 -35.61 -25.84
N ASN A 389 -24.55 -35.28 -25.64
CA ASN A 389 -25.03 -34.32 -24.67
C ASN A 389 -24.80 -34.89 -23.25
N ASN A 390 -23.61 -34.80 -22.73
CA ASN A 390 -23.38 -35.06 -21.32
C ASN A 390 -23.98 -33.89 -20.52
N GLU A 391 -25.17 -34.13 -19.93
CA GLU A 391 -25.77 -33.22 -18.97
C GLU A 391 -24.83 -33.11 -17.73
N ILE A 392 -24.49 -31.90 -17.39
CA ILE A 392 -23.73 -31.60 -16.15
C ILE A 392 -24.69 -31.83 -14.98
N ILE A 393 -24.50 -32.91 -14.25
CA ILE A 393 -25.27 -33.20 -13.04
C ILE A 393 -24.88 -32.25 -11.93
N VAL A 394 -25.78 -31.33 -11.60
CA VAL A 394 -25.63 -30.44 -10.42
C VAL A 394 -26.28 -31.15 -9.23
N ASN A 395 -25.49 -31.38 -8.21
CA ASN A 395 -25.99 -32.04 -6.99
C ASN A 395 -26.76 -31.01 -6.13
N GLU A 396 -28.09 -30.99 -6.21
CA GLU A 396 -29.00 -30.02 -5.59
C GLU A 396 -28.86 -29.91 -4.06
N ASN A 397 -28.25 -30.89 -3.40
CA ASN A 397 -28.02 -30.88 -1.94
C ASN A 397 -26.93 -29.92 -1.47
N ASN A 398 -26.20 -29.27 -2.36
CA ASN A 398 -25.08 -28.37 -2.03
C ASN A 398 -25.41 -26.87 -2.08
N GLU A 399 -26.57 -26.44 -2.58
CA GLU A 399 -26.92 -25.01 -2.66
C GLU A 399 -26.94 -24.31 -1.28
N LYS A 400 -27.39 -25.01 -0.23
CA LYS A 400 -27.35 -24.48 1.14
C LYS A 400 -25.92 -24.36 1.71
N LYS A 401 -25.01 -25.20 1.22
CA LYS A 401 -23.60 -25.18 1.64
C LYS A 401 -22.80 -24.05 0.97
N VAL A 402 -23.12 -23.72 -0.29
CA VAL A 402 -22.46 -22.64 -1.02
C VAL A 402 -22.78 -21.26 -0.42
N LYS A 403 -24.03 -21.01 -0.02
CA LYS A 403 -24.41 -19.77 0.69
C LYS A 403 -23.69 -19.61 2.04
N LYS A 404 -23.41 -20.72 2.73
CA LYS A 404 -22.69 -20.72 4.02
C LYS A 404 -21.18 -20.51 3.85
N ILE A 405 -20.60 -20.92 2.72
CA ILE A 405 -19.17 -20.76 2.39
C ILE A 405 -18.87 -19.33 1.91
N GLN A 406 -19.79 -18.68 1.20
CA GLN A 406 -19.64 -17.26 0.83
C GLN A 406 -19.60 -16.31 2.05
N LEU A 407 -20.26 -16.71 3.16
CA LEU A 407 -20.20 -15.97 4.43
C LEU A 407 -18.95 -16.25 5.25
N THR A 408 -18.26 -17.37 5.01
CA THR A 408 -17.04 -17.77 5.76
C THR A 408 -15.73 -17.47 5.01
N SER A 409 -15.73 -17.34 3.69
CA SER A 409 -14.52 -16.99 2.91
C SER A 409 -14.06 -15.54 3.11
N ASN A 410 -14.89 -14.67 3.66
CA ASN A 410 -14.47 -13.36 4.13
C ASN A 410 -13.59 -13.39 5.40
N ASN A 411 -13.40 -14.56 6.03
CA ASN A 411 -12.69 -14.71 7.31
C ASN A 411 -11.45 -15.61 7.29
N ILE A 412 -11.00 -16.13 6.14
CA ILE A 412 -9.89 -17.13 6.13
C ILE A 412 -8.77 -16.76 5.14
N ASN A 413 -8.32 -15.52 5.11
CA ASN A 413 -7.05 -15.18 4.43
C ASN A 413 -6.15 -14.30 5.30
N LEU A 414 -5.91 -14.76 6.52
CA LEU A 414 -4.92 -14.17 7.42
C LEU A 414 -4.02 -15.28 7.97
N ASN A 415 -3.11 -15.84 7.14
CA ASN A 415 -1.86 -16.45 7.60
C ASN A 415 -1.05 -16.98 6.41
N SER A 416 -0.31 -16.13 5.77
CA SER A 416 1.00 -16.46 5.18
C SER A 416 1.78 -15.15 5.07
N GLY A 417 2.83 -15.07 5.89
CA GLY A 417 3.56 -13.87 6.20
C GLY A 417 4.22 -13.16 5.03
N LYS A 418 3.99 -11.88 5.00
CA LYS A 418 4.97 -10.77 4.87
C LYS A 418 4.18 -9.48 5.05
N GLU A 419 4.64 -8.65 5.96
CA GLU A 419 4.04 -7.39 6.37
C GLU A 419 3.65 -6.50 5.21
N SER A 420 2.35 -6.35 5.03
CA SER A 420 1.73 -5.22 4.36
C SER A 420 0.77 -4.61 5.37
N THR A 421 1.11 -3.43 5.85
CA THR A 421 0.35 -2.63 6.81
C THR A 421 -1.04 -2.33 6.26
N TYR A 422 -2.01 -3.19 6.59
CA TYR A 422 -3.43 -2.89 6.45
C TYR A 422 -3.83 -1.92 7.57
N TYR A 423 -4.13 -0.67 7.21
CA TYR A 423 -4.86 0.24 8.09
C TYR A 423 -6.24 -0.35 8.41
N LYS A 424 -6.56 -0.39 9.70
CA LYS A 424 -7.77 -0.98 10.26
C LYS A 424 -9.04 -0.43 9.61
N VAL A 425 -9.86 -1.32 9.07
CA VAL A 425 -11.17 -1.04 8.43
C VAL A 425 -12.20 -0.53 9.46
N GLU A 426 -11.97 -0.70 10.75
CA GLU A 426 -12.92 -0.33 11.81
C GLU A 426 -13.05 1.18 12.07
N GLU A 427 -12.00 1.99 11.80
CA GLU A 427 -12.10 3.45 11.97
C GLU A 427 -12.88 4.16 10.83
N LYS A 428 -12.93 3.55 9.63
CA LYS A 428 -13.71 4.12 8.50
C LYS A 428 -15.23 3.98 8.69
N LYS A 429 -15.70 2.99 9.42
CA LYS A 429 -17.14 2.78 9.65
C LYS A 429 -17.72 3.85 10.56
N SER A 430 -17.02 4.25 11.62
CA SER A 430 -17.43 5.30 12.54
C SER A 430 -17.42 6.70 11.88
N TYR A 431 -16.51 6.95 10.95
CA TYR A 431 -16.39 8.22 10.23
C TYR A 431 -17.52 8.42 9.20
N LEU A 432 -17.91 7.37 8.48
CA LEU A 432 -19.01 7.39 7.52
C LEU A 432 -20.40 7.50 8.21
N ASP A 433 -20.57 6.86 9.37
CA ASP A 433 -21.78 6.97 10.17
C ASP A 433 -21.97 8.39 10.75
N ASN A 434 -20.88 9.09 11.09
CA ASN A 434 -20.92 10.48 11.53
C ASN A 434 -21.22 11.47 10.39
N ILE A 435 -20.73 11.22 9.17
CA ILE A 435 -21.06 12.04 7.99
C ILE A 435 -22.55 11.90 7.65
N ASN A 436 -23.08 10.69 7.66
CA ASN A 436 -24.50 10.45 7.35
C ASN A 436 -25.45 11.04 8.42
N LYS A 437 -25.05 11.07 9.69
CA LYS A 437 -25.80 11.76 10.74
C LYS A 437 -25.82 13.30 10.56
N ASN A 438 -24.72 13.88 10.12
CA ASN A 438 -24.63 15.33 9.89
C ASN A 438 -25.42 15.78 8.63
N ILE A 439 -25.51 14.93 7.60
CA ILE A 439 -26.31 15.21 6.40
C ILE A 439 -27.81 15.18 6.74
N ASN A 440 -28.26 14.22 7.53
CA ASN A 440 -29.67 14.11 7.94
C ASN A 440 -30.13 15.19 8.93
N ASN A 441 -29.22 15.75 9.72
CA ASN A 441 -29.54 16.85 10.64
C ASN A 441 -29.63 18.23 9.95
N ASN A 442 -28.99 18.41 8.78
CA ASN A 442 -29.09 19.67 8.04
C ASN A 442 -30.26 19.73 7.06
N THR A 443 -30.87 18.61 6.69
CA THR A 443 -32.08 18.61 5.85
C THR A 443 -33.37 18.89 6.61
N ASN A 444 -33.37 18.82 7.95
CA ASN A 444 -34.52 19.14 8.79
C ASN A 444 -34.55 20.58 9.33
N LYS A 445 -33.65 21.46 8.92
CA LYS A 445 -33.60 22.87 9.32
C LYS A 445 -34.16 23.85 8.27
N TYR A 446 -34.64 23.34 7.14
CA TYR A 446 -35.26 24.11 6.06
C TYR A 446 -36.56 23.45 5.56
N LYS A 447 -37.42 23.08 6.51
CA LYS A 447 -38.87 22.91 6.29
C LYS A 447 -39.64 23.70 7.33
#